data_9b668ba8ce0ad3a652947001aac37546
#
_entry.id   9b668ba8ce0ad3a652947001aac37546
#
_cell.length_a   1.000
_cell.length_b   1.000
_cell.length_c   1.000
_cell.angle_alpha   90.00
_cell.angle_beta   90.00
_cell.angle_gamma   90.00
#
_symmetry.space_group_name_H-M   'P 1'
#
loop_
_entity.id
_entity.type
_entity.pdbx_description
1 polymer ?
#
loop_
_entity_poly.entity_id
_entity_poly.type
_entity_poly.pdbx_seq_one_letter_code
_entity_poly.pdbx_strand_id
1 'polypeptide(L)'
;MSETINSMLNGILVGVPEATANLQLPDPDLRNFYRDEEERVFWFDDTVGDRATDLTKMIVRCNKEDKGKNIEDRKPIKIFIDSPGGDVTFMWTIIRAIEISKTPVWTINYCTAYSAAAEILASGHVRFAFPGSHVMIHLGSCAYSGDAANVEATKKYFDALSKKTVDHLLARTKIEPKMFKKKTLTDWFLDEDEAIKNGIVDKIITDFDEIF
;
A
#
# COMPACT_ATOMS: atom_id res chain seq x y z
N MET A 1 0.61 26.98 -27.90
CA MET A 1 1.62 26.56 -26.91
C MET A 1 2.60 25.53 -27.45
N SER A 2 2.20 24.57 -28.31
CA SER A 2 3.10 23.54 -28.86
C SER A 2 4.18 24.07 -29.82
N GLU A 3 3.87 25.09 -30.66
CA GLU A 3 4.82 25.65 -31.63
C GLU A 3 5.97 26.46 -30.99
N THR A 4 5.72 27.11 -29.84
CA THR A 4 6.74 27.91 -29.14
C THR A 4 7.78 27.01 -28.44
N ILE A 5 7.35 25.84 -27.93
CA ILE A 5 8.26 24.88 -27.30
C ILE A 5 9.13 24.19 -28.36
N ASN A 6 8.56 23.85 -29.53
CA ASN A 6 9.32 23.26 -30.62
C ASN A 6 10.35 24.24 -31.20
N SER A 7 10.07 25.58 -31.26
CA SER A 7 11.03 26.57 -31.73
C SER A 7 12.19 26.78 -30.74
N MET A 8 11.94 26.68 -29.43
CA MET A 8 12.99 26.74 -28.42
C MET A 8 13.89 25.52 -28.42
N LEU A 9 13.31 24.33 -28.61
CA LEU A 9 14.08 23.08 -28.69
C LEU A 9 14.95 23.04 -29.95
N ASN A 10 14.46 23.52 -31.08
CA ASN A 10 15.24 23.61 -32.32
C ASN A 10 16.44 24.61 -32.21
N GLY A 11 16.33 25.65 -31.36
CA GLY A 11 17.44 26.57 -31.09
C GLY A 11 18.55 25.98 -30.23
N ILE A 12 18.25 24.97 -29.42
CA ILE A 12 19.20 24.27 -28.53
C ILE A 12 19.91 23.13 -29.28
N LEU A 13 19.31 22.61 -30.37
CA LEU A 13 19.79 21.44 -31.10
C LEU A 13 20.69 21.78 -32.31
N VAL A 14 21.15 23.03 -32.44
CA VAL A 14 22.07 23.43 -33.54
C VAL A 14 23.40 22.70 -33.35
N GLY A 15 23.63 21.69 -34.17
CA GLY A 15 24.86 20.90 -34.18
C GLY A 15 24.70 19.45 -33.70
N VAL A 16 23.49 19.00 -33.37
CA VAL A 16 23.22 17.59 -33.04
C VAL A 16 23.05 16.78 -34.32
N PRO A 17 23.72 15.61 -34.49
CA PRO A 17 23.59 14.78 -35.70
C PRO A 17 22.12 14.39 -35.96
N GLU A 18 21.72 14.27 -37.23
CA GLU A 18 20.35 13.90 -37.66
C GLU A 18 19.81 12.62 -36.96
N ALA A 19 20.69 11.72 -36.56
CA ALA A 19 20.32 10.52 -35.79
C ALA A 19 19.68 10.81 -34.42
N THR A 20 19.80 12.04 -33.88
CA THR A 20 19.22 12.46 -32.60
C THR A 20 17.92 13.26 -32.78
N ALA A 21 17.54 13.64 -34.01
CA ALA A 21 16.30 14.36 -34.30
C ALA A 21 15.02 13.56 -33.97
N ASN A 22 15.14 12.24 -33.79
CA ASN A 22 14.06 11.33 -33.40
C ASN A 22 14.12 10.89 -31.95
N LEU A 23 14.95 11.53 -31.11
CA LEU A 23 14.93 11.30 -29.67
C LEU A 23 13.60 11.80 -29.10
N GLN A 24 12.64 10.91 -28.94
CA GLN A 24 11.49 11.17 -28.08
C GLN A 24 12.00 11.31 -26.64
N LEU A 25 11.75 12.48 -26.03
CA LEU A 25 11.98 12.60 -24.60
C LEU A 25 11.16 11.53 -23.88
N PRO A 26 11.72 10.88 -22.86
CA PRO A 26 10.95 9.94 -22.03
C PRO A 26 9.68 10.61 -21.54
N ASP A 27 8.60 9.84 -21.51
CA ASP A 27 7.35 10.28 -20.91
C ASP A 27 7.64 10.85 -19.50
N PRO A 28 7.16 12.07 -19.17
CA PRO A 28 7.33 12.65 -17.84
C PRO A 28 6.86 11.71 -16.72
N ASP A 29 5.79 10.95 -16.94
CA ASP A 29 5.27 9.98 -15.98
C ASP A 29 6.25 8.82 -15.75
N LEU A 30 6.94 8.37 -16.79
CA LEU A 30 7.98 7.35 -16.67
C LEU A 30 9.16 7.84 -15.81
N ARG A 31 9.53 9.12 -15.92
CA ARG A 31 10.57 9.73 -15.09
C ARG A 31 10.17 9.78 -13.61
N ASN A 32 8.93 10.13 -13.31
CA ASN A 32 8.39 10.14 -11.96
C ASN A 32 8.37 8.72 -11.38
N PHE A 33 7.89 7.75 -12.16
CA PHE A 33 7.91 6.34 -11.78
C PHE A 33 9.31 5.84 -11.38
N TYR A 34 10.33 6.10 -12.20
CA TYR A 34 11.71 5.69 -11.86
C TYR A 34 12.23 6.38 -10.61
N ARG A 35 11.87 7.64 -10.39
CA ARG A 35 12.26 8.36 -9.19
C ARG A 35 11.61 7.79 -7.94
N ASP A 36 10.32 7.47 -8.00
CA ASP A 36 9.61 6.82 -6.91
C ASP A 36 10.22 5.43 -6.61
N GLU A 37 10.63 4.68 -7.64
CA GLU A 37 11.34 3.41 -7.46
C GLU A 37 12.69 3.57 -6.77
N GLU A 38 13.51 4.55 -7.15
CA GLU A 38 14.81 4.87 -6.51
C GLU A 38 14.63 5.33 -5.06
N GLU A 39 13.54 6.06 -4.79
CA GLU A 39 13.17 6.51 -3.46
C GLU A 39 12.45 5.43 -2.64
N ARG A 40 12.13 4.29 -3.24
CA ARG A 40 11.36 3.18 -2.64
C ARG A 40 9.98 3.62 -2.17
N VAL A 41 9.35 4.48 -2.96
CA VAL A 41 7.98 4.97 -2.76
C VAL A 41 7.03 4.19 -3.66
N PHE A 42 5.91 3.75 -3.10
CA PHE A 42 4.83 3.09 -3.83
C PHE A 42 3.49 3.72 -3.46
N TRP A 43 2.77 4.20 -4.48
CA TRP A 43 1.43 4.75 -4.33
C TRP A 43 0.41 3.63 -4.56
N PHE A 44 -0.30 3.27 -3.48
CA PHE A 44 -1.35 2.28 -3.50
C PHE A 44 -2.71 2.98 -3.39
N ASP A 45 -3.18 3.51 -4.51
CA ASP A 45 -4.31 4.40 -4.70
C ASP A 45 -5.47 3.74 -5.48
N ASP A 46 -5.64 2.44 -5.32
CA ASP A 46 -6.62 1.64 -6.06
C ASP A 46 -7.20 0.53 -5.16
N THR A 47 -8.12 -0.25 -5.72
CA THR A 47 -8.66 -1.46 -5.10
C THR A 47 -7.56 -2.48 -4.86
N VAL A 48 -7.62 -3.19 -3.73
CA VAL A 48 -6.71 -4.31 -3.43
C VAL A 48 -7.00 -5.46 -4.41
N GLY A 49 -6.17 -5.57 -5.43
CA GLY A 49 -6.30 -6.49 -6.57
C GLY A 49 -4.94 -6.72 -7.25
N ASP A 50 -4.91 -6.71 -8.57
CA ASP A 50 -3.73 -7.08 -9.37
C ASP A 50 -2.47 -6.26 -9.04
N ARG A 51 -2.60 -4.98 -8.67
CA ARG A 51 -1.48 -4.12 -8.22
C ARG A 51 -0.77 -4.64 -6.97
N ALA A 52 -1.41 -5.52 -6.19
CA ALA A 52 -0.77 -6.21 -5.06
C ALA A 52 0.50 -6.97 -5.50
N THR A 53 0.48 -7.50 -6.72
CA THR A 53 1.63 -8.22 -7.29
C THR A 53 2.82 -7.29 -7.50
N ASP A 54 2.60 -6.07 -7.97
CA ASP A 54 3.69 -5.13 -8.24
C ASP A 54 4.29 -4.60 -6.94
N LEU A 55 3.46 -4.29 -5.95
CA LEU A 55 3.92 -3.95 -4.61
C LEU A 55 4.73 -5.10 -3.98
N THR A 56 4.26 -6.33 -4.09
CA THR A 56 4.98 -7.50 -3.61
C THR A 56 6.35 -7.66 -4.30
N LYS A 57 6.41 -7.50 -5.63
CA LYS A 57 7.67 -7.53 -6.40
C LYS A 57 8.63 -6.44 -5.94
N MET A 58 8.14 -5.23 -5.68
CA MET A 58 8.96 -4.13 -5.15
C MET A 58 9.56 -4.49 -3.80
N ILE A 59 8.77 -5.01 -2.84
CA ILE A 59 9.26 -5.44 -1.54
C ILE A 59 10.34 -6.52 -1.70
N VAL A 60 10.14 -7.51 -2.56
CA VAL A 60 11.12 -8.58 -2.84
C VAL A 60 12.40 -8.00 -3.44
N ARG A 61 12.30 -7.08 -4.42
CA ARG A 61 13.45 -6.43 -5.05
C ARG A 61 14.27 -5.64 -4.03
N CYS A 62 13.66 -4.79 -3.22
CA CYS A 62 14.35 -4.01 -2.19
C CYS A 62 15.07 -4.91 -1.18
N ASN A 63 14.46 -6.02 -0.76
CA ASN A 63 15.10 -6.99 0.12
C ASN A 63 16.31 -7.68 -0.54
N LYS A 64 16.25 -7.95 -1.85
CA LYS A 64 17.36 -8.51 -2.63
C LYS A 64 18.53 -7.51 -2.71
N GLU A 65 18.24 -6.24 -2.97
CA GLU A 65 19.22 -5.14 -3.03
C GLU A 65 19.91 -4.91 -1.68
N ASP A 66 19.17 -5.08 -0.59
CA ASP A 66 19.66 -4.88 0.77
C ASP A 66 20.28 -6.15 1.38
N LYS A 67 20.40 -7.24 0.59
CA LYS A 67 20.99 -8.48 1.11
C LYS A 67 22.42 -8.24 1.60
N GLY A 68 22.65 -8.57 2.86
CA GLY A 68 23.97 -8.39 3.52
C GLY A 68 24.16 -7.05 4.22
N LYS A 69 23.27 -6.06 4.05
CA LYS A 69 23.28 -4.83 4.86
C LYS A 69 22.64 -5.08 6.24
N ASN A 70 23.12 -4.37 7.26
CA ASN A 70 22.42 -4.32 8.54
C ASN A 70 21.04 -3.69 8.37
N ILE A 71 20.10 -3.97 9.27
CA ILE A 71 18.71 -3.48 9.14
C ILE A 71 18.67 -1.96 9.25
N GLU A 72 19.45 -1.37 10.14
CA GLU A 72 19.58 0.08 10.37
C GLU A 72 20.13 0.85 9.17
N ASP A 73 20.87 0.17 8.28
CA ASP A 73 21.44 0.75 7.06
C ASP A 73 20.50 0.63 5.84
N ARG A 74 19.35 0.01 6.01
CA ARG A 74 18.41 -0.22 4.90
C ARG A 74 17.45 0.95 4.78
N LYS A 75 17.39 1.55 3.58
CA LYS A 75 16.38 2.56 3.24
C LYS A 75 14.98 1.92 3.31
N PRO A 76 14.02 2.50 4.05
CA PRO A 76 12.67 1.93 4.16
C PRO A 76 11.92 1.96 2.82
N ILE A 77 11.02 1.02 2.66
CA ILE A 77 10.02 0.99 1.58
C ILE A 77 8.80 1.75 2.11
N LYS A 78 8.35 2.77 1.40
CA LYS A 78 7.23 3.62 1.78
C LYS A 78 6.01 3.30 0.91
N ILE A 79 4.92 2.90 1.54
CA ILE A 79 3.67 2.56 0.86
C ILE A 79 2.63 3.61 1.26
N PHE A 80 2.32 4.51 0.34
CA PHE A 80 1.24 5.48 0.50
C PHE A 80 -0.09 4.83 0.13
N ILE A 81 -1.08 4.88 1.03
CA ILE A 81 -2.33 4.15 0.90
C ILE A 81 -3.51 5.13 0.81
N ASP A 82 -4.27 5.03 -0.28
CA ASP A 82 -5.62 5.56 -0.45
C ASP A 82 -6.47 4.51 -1.17
N SER A 83 -7.14 3.64 -0.43
CA SER A 83 -7.78 2.47 -1.01
C SER A 83 -9.09 2.10 -0.31
N PRO A 84 -10.12 1.77 -1.08
CA PRO A 84 -11.39 1.26 -0.53
C PRO A 84 -11.27 -0.19 -0.01
N GLY A 85 -10.11 -0.82 -0.16
CA GLY A 85 -9.93 -2.24 0.11
C GLY A 85 -10.14 -3.10 -1.12
N GLY A 86 -10.51 -4.37 -0.94
CA GLY A 86 -10.72 -5.30 -2.05
C GLY A 86 -10.50 -6.76 -1.69
N ASP A 87 -9.86 -7.51 -2.58
CA ASP A 87 -9.71 -8.96 -2.43
C ASP A 87 -8.76 -9.37 -1.30
N VAL A 88 -9.27 -10.23 -0.42
CA VAL A 88 -8.54 -10.71 0.77
C VAL A 88 -7.33 -11.58 0.41
N THR A 89 -7.34 -12.24 -0.73
CA THR A 89 -6.22 -13.07 -1.19
C THR A 89 -5.04 -12.20 -1.60
N PHE A 90 -5.32 -11.14 -2.37
CA PHE A 90 -4.32 -10.13 -2.73
C PHE A 90 -3.80 -9.37 -1.50
N MET A 91 -4.68 -9.00 -0.56
CA MET A 91 -4.30 -8.42 0.73
C MET A 91 -3.27 -9.29 1.45
N TRP A 92 -3.54 -10.59 1.59
CA TRP A 92 -2.62 -11.51 2.24
C TRP A 92 -1.29 -11.67 1.51
N THR A 93 -1.26 -11.50 0.19
CA THR A 93 0.00 -11.51 -0.58
C THR A 93 0.90 -10.35 -0.15
N ILE A 94 0.34 -9.15 0.00
CA ILE A 94 1.07 -7.97 0.48
C ILE A 94 1.50 -8.16 1.95
N ILE A 95 0.57 -8.55 2.82
CA ILE A 95 0.86 -8.73 4.25
C ILE A 95 2.01 -9.71 4.46
N ARG A 96 2.02 -10.83 3.76
CA ARG A 96 3.11 -11.81 3.84
C ARG A 96 4.45 -11.24 3.39
N ALA A 97 4.47 -10.45 2.33
CA ALA A 97 5.68 -9.80 1.87
C ALA A 97 6.22 -8.81 2.90
N ILE A 98 5.34 -8.05 3.56
CA ILE A 98 5.71 -7.13 4.65
C ILE A 98 6.27 -7.93 5.84
N GLU A 99 5.56 -8.98 6.31
CA GLU A 99 5.95 -9.77 7.48
C GLU A 99 7.32 -10.44 7.33
N ILE A 100 7.68 -10.93 6.13
CA ILE A 100 8.97 -11.59 5.90
C ILE A 100 10.07 -10.61 5.46
N SER A 101 9.73 -9.35 5.19
CA SER A 101 10.68 -8.33 4.79
C SER A 101 11.63 -7.99 5.95
N LYS A 102 12.94 -8.06 5.70
CA LYS A 102 13.97 -7.52 6.59
C LYS A 102 14.26 -6.05 6.32
N THR A 103 13.91 -5.55 5.13
CA THR A 103 13.94 -4.12 4.83
C THR A 103 12.70 -3.48 5.45
N PRO A 104 12.84 -2.40 6.23
CA PRO A 104 11.70 -1.74 6.85
C PRO A 104 10.63 -1.35 5.82
N VAL A 105 9.37 -1.64 6.13
CA VAL A 105 8.22 -1.24 5.32
C VAL A 105 7.39 -0.27 6.15
N TRP A 106 7.25 0.94 5.65
CA TRP A 106 6.43 1.98 6.22
C TRP A 106 5.12 2.08 5.46
N THR A 107 4.01 2.03 6.16
CA THR A 107 2.67 2.21 5.58
C THR A 107 2.13 3.57 5.99
N ILE A 108 1.64 4.34 5.05
CA ILE A 108 1.24 5.74 5.23
C ILE A 108 -0.18 5.90 4.69
N ASN A 109 -1.18 6.05 5.57
CA ASN A 109 -2.54 6.41 5.16
C ASN A 109 -2.60 7.91 4.86
N TYR A 110 -2.70 8.29 3.59
CA TYR A 110 -2.74 9.71 3.21
C TYR A 110 -4.15 10.24 2.92
N CYS A 111 -5.15 9.32 2.78
CA CYS A 111 -6.56 9.68 2.61
C CYS A 111 -7.46 8.63 3.25
N THR A 112 -7.63 7.48 2.61
CA THR A 112 -8.48 6.39 3.11
C THR A 112 -7.73 5.06 3.12
N ALA A 113 -7.95 4.26 4.17
CA ALA A 113 -7.51 2.87 4.23
C ALA A 113 -8.69 2.02 4.74
N TYR A 114 -9.49 1.47 3.82
CA TYR A 114 -10.71 0.76 4.16
C TYR A 114 -10.58 -0.75 3.97
N SER A 115 -11.24 -1.53 4.83
CA SER A 115 -11.34 -2.98 4.70
C SER A 115 -9.96 -3.66 4.55
N ALA A 116 -9.68 -4.36 3.45
CA ALA A 116 -8.39 -4.99 3.16
C ALA A 116 -7.20 -4.01 3.21
N ALA A 117 -7.41 -2.73 2.85
CA ALA A 117 -6.36 -1.72 2.93
C ALA A 117 -6.04 -1.33 4.38
N ALA A 118 -7.01 -1.36 5.29
CA ALA A 118 -6.78 -1.15 6.72
C ALA A 118 -5.89 -2.26 7.32
N GLU A 119 -6.06 -3.49 6.87
CA GLU A 119 -5.20 -4.62 7.25
C GLU A 119 -3.76 -4.45 6.74
N ILE A 120 -3.59 -3.99 5.48
CA ILE A 120 -2.29 -3.69 4.91
C ILE A 120 -1.62 -2.56 5.69
N LEU A 121 -2.35 -1.48 6.00
CA LEU A 121 -1.89 -0.36 6.82
C LEU A 121 -1.39 -0.85 8.18
N ALA A 122 -2.18 -1.66 8.88
CA ALA A 122 -1.83 -2.21 10.20
C ALA A 122 -0.63 -3.17 10.17
N SER A 123 -0.25 -3.67 8.99
CA SER A 123 0.84 -4.64 8.81
C SER A 123 2.21 -4.00 8.67
N GLY A 124 2.31 -2.69 8.43
CA GLY A 124 3.57 -1.96 8.31
C GLY A 124 4.47 -2.12 9.54
N HIS A 125 5.79 -2.06 9.35
CA HIS A 125 6.75 -2.05 10.45
C HIS A 125 6.71 -0.73 11.22
N VAL A 126 6.45 0.38 10.51
CA VAL A 126 6.09 1.69 11.06
C VAL A 126 4.86 2.17 10.27
N ARG A 127 3.89 2.73 10.95
CA ARG A 127 2.58 3.04 10.40
C ARG A 127 2.23 4.49 10.64
N PHE A 128 1.99 5.22 9.57
CA PHE A 128 1.70 6.65 9.62
C PHE A 128 0.30 6.97 9.11
N ALA A 129 -0.21 8.12 9.51
CA ALA A 129 -1.43 8.72 8.99
C ALA A 129 -1.22 10.20 8.70
N PHE A 130 -1.83 10.72 7.64
CA PHE A 130 -1.96 12.15 7.41
C PHE A 130 -3.11 12.70 8.26
N PRO A 131 -3.05 13.98 8.67
CA PRO A 131 -4.19 14.66 9.26
C PRO A 131 -5.41 14.60 8.34
N GLY A 132 -6.56 14.26 8.89
CA GLY A 132 -7.82 14.12 8.15
C GLY A 132 -7.95 12.82 7.36
N SER A 133 -7.05 11.86 7.52
CA SER A 133 -7.19 10.54 6.92
C SER A 133 -8.15 9.65 7.74
N HIS A 134 -8.73 8.67 7.06
CA HIS A 134 -9.73 7.79 7.68
C HIS A 134 -9.37 6.31 7.49
N VAL A 135 -9.79 5.50 8.44
CA VAL A 135 -9.72 4.04 8.39
C VAL A 135 -11.13 3.47 8.51
N MET A 136 -11.43 2.39 7.79
CA MET A 136 -12.67 1.63 8.00
C MET A 136 -12.36 0.15 8.16
N ILE A 137 -12.96 -0.44 9.19
CA ILE A 137 -12.83 -1.86 9.53
C ILE A 137 -14.21 -2.50 9.54
N HIS A 138 -14.32 -3.67 8.92
CA HIS A 138 -15.51 -4.50 8.93
C HIS A 138 -15.16 -5.98 8.81
N LEU A 139 -16.15 -6.86 8.98
CA LEU A 139 -15.95 -8.31 8.82
C LEU A 139 -15.84 -8.76 7.37
N GLY A 140 -16.01 -7.84 6.43
CA GLY A 140 -16.04 -8.14 5.01
C GLY A 140 -17.36 -8.76 4.55
N SER A 141 -17.48 -8.93 3.26
CA SER A 141 -18.64 -9.59 2.62
C SER A 141 -18.15 -10.60 1.60
N CYS A 142 -18.89 -11.69 1.45
CA CYS A 142 -18.64 -12.69 0.43
C CYS A 142 -19.95 -13.25 -0.10
N ALA A 143 -19.94 -13.69 -1.34
CA ALA A 143 -21.02 -14.42 -1.96
C ALA A 143 -20.49 -15.75 -2.51
N TYR A 144 -21.26 -16.81 -2.35
CA TYR A 144 -20.90 -18.13 -2.84
C TYR A 144 -21.92 -18.62 -3.86
N SER A 145 -21.44 -19.22 -4.95
CA SER A 145 -22.28 -19.85 -5.96
C SER A 145 -21.61 -21.14 -6.47
N GLY A 146 -22.42 -22.10 -6.88
CA GLY A 146 -21.96 -23.40 -7.37
C GLY A 146 -22.80 -24.54 -6.83
N ASP A 147 -22.31 -25.79 -6.97
CA ASP A 147 -22.93 -26.93 -6.31
C ASP A 147 -22.73 -26.91 -4.80
N ALA A 148 -23.60 -27.58 -4.07
CA ALA A 148 -23.65 -27.52 -2.61
C ALA A 148 -22.31 -27.92 -1.92
N ALA A 149 -21.63 -28.93 -2.44
CA ALA A 149 -20.37 -29.41 -1.85
C ALA A 149 -19.25 -28.39 -2.02
N ASN A 150 -19.13 -27.78 -3.20
CA ASN A 150 -18.16 -26.74 -3.49
C ASN A 150 -18.45 -25.45 -2.72
N VAL A 151 -19.71 -25.06 -2.59
CA VAL A 151 -20.14 -23.91 -1.76
C VAL A 151 -19.74 -24.11 -0.31
N GLU A 152 -19.99 -25.30 0.28
CA GLU A 152 -19.61 -25.59 1.66
C GLU A 152 -18.09 -25.60 1.86
N ALA A 153 -17.34 -26.20 0.96
CA ALA A 153 -15.87 -26.22 1.00
C ALA A 153 -15.29 -24.80 0.90
N THR A 154 -15.79 -24.01 -0.04
CA THR A 154 -15.38 -22.62 -0.24
C THR A 154 -15.70 -21.75 0.97
N LYS A 155 -16.92 -21.89 1.51
CA LYS A 155 -17.33 -21.19 2.74
C LYS A 155 -16.39 -21.50 3.91
N LYS A 156 -16.10 -22.78 4.15
CA LYS A 156 -15.17 -23.21 5.22
C LYS A 156 -13.78 -22.60 5.06
N TYR A 157 -13.28 -22.52 3.82
CA TYR A 157 -12.00 -21.88 3.54
C TYR A 157 -12.02 -20.38 3.89
N PHE A 158 -13.04 -19.66 3.43
CA PHE A 158 -13.15 -18.22 3.69
C PHE A 158 -13.46 -17.89 5.15
N ASP A 159 -14.24 -18.72 5.86
CA ASP A 159 -14.46 -18.58 7.30
C ASP A 159 -13.11 -18.67 8.07
N ALA A 160 -12.27 -19.66 7.70
CA ALA A 160 -10.93 -19.79 8.28
C ALA A 160 -10.01 -18.61 7.94
N LEU A 161 -10.06 -18.11 6.69
CA LEU A 161 -9.29 -16.96 6.25
C LEU A 161 -9.75 -15.69 6.96
N SER A 162 -11.06 -15.46 7.11
CA SER A 162 -11.64 -14.34 7.85
C SER A 162 -11.18 -14.35 9.31
N LYS A 163 -11.27 -15.51 9.96
CA LYS A 163 -10.76 -15.64 11.33
C LYS A 163 -9.29 -15.26 11.43
N LYS A 164 -8.46 -15.76 10.51
CA LYS A 164 -7.04 -15.44 10.46
C LYS A 164 -6.79 -13.93 10.26
N THR A 165 -7.59 -13.26 9.44
CA THR A 165 -7.51 -11.82 9.23
C THR A 165 -7.83 -11.06 10.52
N VAL A 166 -8.92 -11.41 11.20
CA VAL A 166 -9.27 -10.82 12.49
C VAL A 166 -8.17 -11.05 13.53
N ASP A 167 -7.69 -12.28 13.66
CA ASP A 167 -6.61 -12.63 14.62
C ASP A 167 -5.33 -11.80 14.33
N HIS A 168 -5.01 -11.60 13.04
CA HIS A 168 -3.87 -10.77 12.62
C HIS A 168 -4.05 -9.30 13.00
N LEU A 169 -5.21 -8.69 12.68
CA LEU A 169 -5.49 -7.29 13.05
C LEU A 169 -5.39 -7.08 14.56
N LEU A 170 -6.00 -7.95 15.34
CA LEU A 170 -5.97 -7.88 16.80
C LEU A 170 -4.54 -8.02 17.35
N ALA A 171 -3.70 -8.84 16.73
CA ALA A 171 -2.29 -8.99 17.11
C ALA A 171 -1.43 -7.78 16.74
N ARG A 172 -1.81 -7.02 15.71
CA ARG A 172 -1.07 -5.85 15.20
C ARG A 172 -1.52 -4.52 15.79
N THR A 173 -2.67 -4.51 16.49
CA THR A 173 -3.31 -3.29 16.99
C THR A 173 -3.56 -3.38 18.49
N LYS A 174 -4.10 -2.29 19.07
CA LYS A 174 -4.57 -2.24 20.47
C LYS A 174 -6.08 -2.49 20.59
N ILE A 175 -6.70 -2.97 19.52
CA ILE A 175 -8.14 -3.24 19.48
C ILE A 175 -8.47 -4.44 20.36
N GLU A 176 -9.31 -4.21 21.37
CA GLU A 176 -9.81 -5.29 22.23
C GLU A 176 -10.79 -6.20 21.46
N PRO A 177 -10.70 -7.55 21.58
CA PRO A 177 -11.59 -8.47 20.85
C PRO A 177 -13.08 -8.21 21.08
N LYS A 178 -13.46 -7.81 22.31
CA LYS A 178 -14.86 -7.46 22.62
C LYS A 178 -15.30 -6.19 21.91
N MET A 179 -14.41 -5.21 21.81
CA MET A 179 -14.68 -3.95 21.11
C MET A 179 -14.77 -4.20 19.60
N PHE A 180 -13.84 -4.95 19.02
CA PHE A 180 -13.88 -5.37 17.63
C PHE A 180 -15.23 -6.00 17.28
N LYS A 181 -15.62 -7.07 17.99
CA LYS A 181 -16.90 -7.78 17.77
C LYS A 181 -18.13 -6.85 17.86
N LYS A 182 -18.10 -5.86 18.75
CA LYS A 182 -19.20 -4.90 18.91
C LYS A 182 -19.24 -3.87 17.78
N LYS A 183 -18.08 -3.35 17.38
CA LYS A 183 -17.96 -2.25 16.42
C LYS A 183 -18.15 -2.72 14.98
N THR A 184 -17.68 -3.92 14.65
CA THR A 184 -17.78 -4.49 13.30
C THR A 184 -19.10 -5.19 12.98
N LEU A 185 -20.15 -4.97 13.81
CA LEU A 185 -21.52 -5.29 13.45
C LEU A 185 -22.01 -4.45 12.26
N THR A 186 -21.42 -3.28 12.06
CA THR A 186 -21.54 -2.40 10.89
C THR A 186 -20.15 -1.94 10.49
N ASP A 187 -20.03 -1.19 9.41
CA ASP A 187 -18.77 -0.56 9.06
C ASP A 187 -18.32 0.38 10.19
N TRP A 188 -17.11 0.17 10.68
CA TRP A 188 -16.52 0.95 11.75
C TRP A 188 -15.50 1.92 11.19
N PHE A 189 -15.91 3.19 11.05
CA PHE A 189 -15.07 4.29 10.61
C PHE A 189 -14.31 4.89 11.80
N LEU A 190 -13.05 5.20 11.57
CA LEU A 190 -12.12 5.82 12.52
C LEU A 190 -11.43 7.00 11.82
N ASP A 191 -11.31 8.12 12.51
CA ASP A 191 -10.41 9.20 12.12
C ASP A 191 -8.97 8.87 12.54
N GLU A 192 -8.01 9.77 12.25
CA GLU A 192 -6.60 9.59 12.57
C GLU A 192 -6.32 9.46 14.06
N ASP A 193 -7.05 10.18 14.91
CA ASP A 193 -6.90 10.15 16.38
C ASP A 193 -7.39 8.79 16.92
N GLU A 194 -8.52 8.32 16.44
CA GLU A 194 -9.04 6.99 16.78
C GLU A 194 -8.13 5.88 16.24
N ALA A 195 -7.53 6.06 15.05
CA ALA A 195 -6.58 5.10 14.48
C ALA A 195 -5.32 4.98 15.35
N ILE A 196 -4.75 6.08 15.85
CA ILE A 196 -3.65 6.08 16.84
C ILE A 196 -4.08 5.40 18.14
N LYS A 197 -5.21 5.82 18.68
CA LYS A 197 -5.72 5.28 19.98
C LYS A 197 -5.89 3.78 19.92
N ASN A 198 -6.38 3.25 18.80
CA ASN A 198 -6.56 1.83 18.57
C ASN A 198 -5.30 1.12 18.07
N GLY A 199 -4.20 1.84 17.88
CA GLY A 199 -2.91 1.29 17.46
C GLY A 199 -2.91 0.75 16.03
N ILE A 200 -3.78 1.26 15.17
CA ILE A 200 -3.78 0.95 13.73
C ILE A 200 -2.61 1.69 13.06
N VAL A 201 -2.34 2.92 13.49
CA VAL A 201 -1.17 3.72 13.13
C VAL A 201 -0.36 4.07 14.38
N ASP A 202 0.90 4.40 14.18
CA ASP A 202 1.85 4.73 15.25
C ASP A 202 2.00 6.24 15.43
N LYS A 203 1.82 7.01 14.34
CA LYS A 203 2.05 8.47 14.33
C LYS A 203 1.22 9.18 13.26
N ILE A 204 0.73 10.39 13.58
CA ILE A 204 0.21 11.33 12.59
C ILE A 204 1.39 12.17 12.10
N ILE A 205 1.54 12.30 10.79
CA ILE A 205 2.60 13.09 10.15
C ILE A 205 2.23 14.56 10.25
N THR A 206 3.15 15.38 10.74
CA THR A 206 2.98 16.84 10.80
C THR A 206 3.92 17.57 9.85
N ASP A 207 4.96 16.88 9.38
CA ASP A 207 5.95 17.39 8.45
C ASP A 207 6.43 16.25 7.53
N PHE A 208 6.65 16.55 6.25
CA PHE A 208 7.17 15.56 5.29
C PHE A 208 8.59 15.09 5.59
N ASP A 209 9.41 15.90 6.30
CA ASP A 209 10.74 15.50 6.74
C ASP A 209 10.71 14.28 7.69
N GLU A 210 9.53 13.94 8.23
CA GLU A 210 9.34 12.76 9.09
C GLU A 210 9.35 11.44 8.30
N ILE A 211 9.13 11.51 6.99
CA ILE A 211 9.02 10.34 6.10
C ILE A 211 9.99 10.38 4.91
N PHE A 212 10.68 11.47 4.67
CA PHE A 212 11.72 11.62 3.66
C PHE A 212 13.05 12.03 4.28
#